data_439f322d53f17341744a5847b1a000e3
#
_entry.id   439f322d53f17341744a5847b1a000e3
#
_cell.length_a   1.000
_cell.length_b   1.000
_cell.length_c   1.000
_cell.angle_alpha   90.00
_cell.angle_beta   90.00
_cell.angle_gamma   90.00
#
_symmetry.space_group_name_H-M   'P 1'
#
loop_
_entity.id
_entity.type
_entity.pdbx_description
1 polymer ?
#
loop_
_entity_poly.entity_id
_entity_poly.type
_entity_poly.pdbx_seq_one_letter_code
_entity_poly.pdbx_strand_id
1 'polypeptide(L)'
;MTPAPAVLSAHEVAYAYEGGEPVFTGLSLEVRTGRALALLGPNGVGKTTLLRVLSGGLRPSGGEIRLDGTPVSYSRRGLAALRTRVQLVLQDPDDQLFSADVAQDVSFGPLNLGLPAAEVRSRVRDALAAMEITELADRPTHLLSFGQRKRAAIAGALALRPAVLILDEPTAGLDPGGVEALLGTLDRLQAGGTTIVAATHDVDLAYRWAQDAAVLAGGGLRTGPAGDLLTDEALLAAARLRPAWGPAVGGLLRAHGILPPGTPDPRTPADLRTLS
;
A
#
# COMPACT_ATOMS: atom_id res chain seq x y z
N MET A 1 -14.34 6.00 -20.63
CA MET A 1 -14.40 4.84 -19.71
C MET A 1 -14.87 5.34 -18.36
N THR A 2 -15.88 4.72 -17.77
CA THR A 2 -16.31 5.06 -16.41
C THR A 2 -15.17 4.67 -15.43
N PRO A 3 -14.80 5.54 -14.49
CA PRO A 3 -13.76 5.21 -13.51
C PRO A 3 -14.17 3.98 -12.69
N ALA A 4 -13.19 3.14 -12.33
CA ALA A 4 -13.43 1.98 -11.49
C ALA A 4 -14.06 2.43 -10.15
N PRO A 5 -15.06 1.69 -9.62
CA PRO A 5 -15.71 2.06 -8.38
C PRO A 5 -14.72 2.02 -7.20
N ALA A 6 -14.97 2.84 -6.18
CA ALA A 6 -14.21 2.82 -4.95
C ALA A 6 -14.61 1.60 -4.10
N VAL A 7 -13.63 0.74 -3.76
CA VAL A 7 -13.83 -0.38 -2.82
C VAL A 7 -13.73 0.08 -1.37
N LEU A 8 -12.88 1.07 -1.10
CA LEU A 8 -12.69 1.67 0.22
C LEU A 8 -12.62 3.18 0.08
N SER A 9 -13.29 3.92 0.93
CA SER A 9 -13.21 5.38 0.91
C SER A 9 -13.27 5.99 2.30
N ALA A 10 -12.61 7.13 2.45
CA ALA A 10 -12.69 8.01 3.59
C ALA A 10 -13.44 9.28 3.17
N HIS A 11 -14.40 9.74 3.96
CA HIS A 11 -15.18 10.93 3.71
C HIS A 11 -15.03 11.90 4.88
N GLU A 12 -14.35 13.01 4.62
CA GLU A 12 -14.10 14.10 5.58
C GLU A 12 -13.59 13.61 6.94
N VAL A 13 -12.73 12.59 6.93
CA VAL A 13 -12.24 12.00 8.16
C VAL A 13 -11.30 12.94 8.90
N ALA A 14 -11.46 12.95 10.22
CA ALA A 14 -10.58 13.63 11.16
C ALA A 14 -10.07 12.64 12.18
N TYR A 15 -8.85 12.86 12.68
CA TYR A 15 -8.29 12.06 13.76
C TYR A 15 -7.35 12.89 14.64
N ALA A 16 -7.46 12.70 15.95
CA ALA A 16 -6.52 13.17 16.96
C ALA A 16 -6.25 12.04 17.95
N TYR A 17 -5.03 11.94 18.44
CA TYR A 17 -4.72 11.08 19.59
C TYR A 17 -5.26 11.73 20.87
N GLU A 18 -5.51 10.92 21.89
CA GLU A 18 -6.04 11.40 23.17
C GLU A 18 -5.16 12.52 23.76
N GLY A 19 -5.76 13.67 24.03
CA GLY A 19 -5.05 14.85 24.55
C GLY A 19 -4.12 15.55 23.57
N GLY A 20 -4.05 15.12 22.31
CA GLY A 20 -3.18 15.70 21.29
C GLY A 20 -3.88 16.60 20.28
N GLU A 21 -3.09 17.35 19.52
CA GLU A 21 -3.57 18.12 18.38
C GLU A 21 -4.07 17.20 17.25
N PRO A 22 -4.99 17.66 16.40
CA PRO A 22 -5.44 16.91 15.25
C PRO A 22 -4.28 16.52 14.33
N VAL A 23 -4.15 15.22 14.02
CA VAL A 23 -3.19 14.73 13.02
C VAL A 23 -3.63 15.17 11.63
N PHE A 24 -4.94 15.14 11.38
CA PHE A 24 -5.58 15.64 10.17
C PHE A 24 -7.07 15.91 10.42
N THR A 25 -7.65 16.77 9.56
CA THR A 25 -9.07 17.12 9.60
C THR A 25 -9.63 17.18 8.18
N GLY A 26 -10.85 16.64 7.98
CA GLY A 26 -11.58 16.78 6.72
C GLY A 26 -10.93 16.04 5.53
N LEU A 27 -10.15 14.97 5.75
CA LEU A 27 -9.53 14.24 4.65
C LEU A 27 -10.55 13.36 3.93
N SER A 28 -10.54 13.43 2.60
CA SER A 28 -11.31 12.54 1.72
C SER A 28 -10.39 11.78 0.77
N LEU A 29 -10.60 10.46 0.65
CA LEU A 29 -9.78 9.56 -0.17
C LEU A 29 -10.66 8.47 -0.76
N GLU A 30 -10.47 8.18 -2.05
CA GLU A 30 -11.05 7.02 -2.72
C GLU A 30 -9.96 6.01 -3.12
N VAL A 31 -10.14 4.76 -2.72
CA VAL A 31 -9.32 3.61 -3.13
C VAL A 31 -10.11 2.81 -4.16
N ARG A 32 -9.69 2.89 -5.42
CA ARG A 32 -10.42 2.29 -6.55
C ARG A 32 -10.07 0.82 -6.73
N THR A 33 -11.09 0.01 -7.00
CA THR A 33 -10.95 -1.45 -7.19
C THR A 33 -9.90 -1.80 -8.25
N GLY A 34 -9.00 -2.73 -7.92
CA GLY A 34 -7.97 -3.25 -8.83
C GLY A 34 -6.86 -2.26 -9.18
N ARG A 35 -6.77 -1.11 -8.48
CA ARG A 35 -5.73 -0.11 -8.73
C ARG A 35 -4.71 -0.07 -7.59
N ALA A 36 -3.52 0.41 -7.93
CA ALA A 36 -2.48 0.73 -6.96
C ALA A 36 -2.53 2.22 -6.63
N LEU A 37 -2.66 2.54 -5.34
CA LEU A 37 -2.63 3.89 -4.80
C LEU A 37 -1.37 4.08 -3.97
N ALA A 38 -0.55 5.09 -4.29
CA ALA A 38 0.55 5.53 -3.43
C ALA A 38 0.08 6.66 -2.51
N LEU A 39 0.24 6.48 -1.20
CA LEU A 39 0.05 7.53 -0.20
C LEU A 39 1.41 8.13 0.16
N LEU A 40 1.64 9.37 -0.26
CA LEU A 40 2.91 10.05 -0.05
C LEU A 40 2.81 11.14 1.00
N GLY A 41 3.95 11.48 1.55
CA GLY A 41 4.12 12.57 2.51
C GLY A 41 5.37 12.38 3.36
N PRO A 42 5.87 13.43 4.02
CA PRO A 42 7.03 13.34 4.88
C PRO A 42 6.79 12.42 6.09
N ASN A 43 7.87 12.03 6.75
CA ASN A 43 7.77 11.25 7.99
C ASN A 43 7.05 12.07 9.06
N GLY A 44 6.18 11.42 9.84
CA GLY A 44 5.41 12.06 10.91
C GLY A 44 4.17 12.84 10.46
N VAL A 45 3.86 12.93 9.16
CA VAL A 45 2.71 13.70 8.65
C VAL A 45 1.34 13.03 8.90
N GLY A 46 1.33 11.78 9.37
CA GLY A 46 0.09 11.05 9.65
C GLY A 46 -0.25 9.93 8.66
N LYS A 47 0.65 9.52 7.76
CA LYS A 47 0.41 8.40 6.81
C LYS A 47 -0.04 7.13 7.53
N THR A 48 0.77 6.62 8.46
CA THR A 48 0.44 5.43 9.28
C THR A 48 -0.89 5.59 10.02
N THR A 49 -1.16 6.78 10.55
CA THR A 49 -2.44 7.07 11.24
C THR A 49 -3.61 6.94 10.26
N LEU A 50 -3.50 7.51 9.06
CA LEU A 50 -4.53 7.38 8.03
C LEU A 50 -4.72 5.92 7.59
N LEU A 51 -3.64 5.16 7.40
CA LEU A 51 -3.72 3.72 7.08
C LEU A 51 -4.43 2.93 8.18
N ARG A 52 -4.15 3.23 9.46
CA ARG A 52 -4.83 2.61 10.61
C ARG A 52 -6.30 3.00 10.69
N VAL A 53 -6.67 4.22 10.31
CA VAL A 53 -8.08 4.64 10.21
C VAL A 53 -8.79 3.89 9.08
N LEU A 54 -8.18 3.79 7.90
CA LEU A 54 -8.72 3.06 6.75
C LEU A 54 -8.94 1.56 7.03
N SER A 55 -8.04 0.94 7.78
CA SER A 55 -8.11 -0.50 8.15
C SER A 55 -8.98 -0.77 9.39
N GLY A 56 -9.56 0.26 10.02
CA GLY A 56 -10.33 0.10 11.27
C GLY A 56 -9.49 -0.23 12.50
N GLY A 57 -8.18 0.03 12.45
CA GLY A 57 -7.29 0.00 13.61
C GLY A 57 -7.50 1.18 14.54
N LEU A 58 -7.88 2.33 13.96
CA LEU A 58 -8.25 3.54 14.69
C LEU A 58 -9.65 3.99 14.24
N ARG A 59 -10.45 4.49 15.19
CA ARG A 59 -11.75 5.07 14.88
C ARG A 59 -11.57 6.57 14.61
N PRO A 60 -12.03 7.12 13.47
CA PRO A 60 -11.96 8.54 13.22
C PRO A 60 -12.77 9.32 14.26
N SER A 61 -12.32 10.50 14.61
CA SER A 61 -13.04 11.44 15.49
C SER A 61 -14.14 12.23 14.77
N GLY A 62 -14.05 12.29 13.43
CA GLY A 62 -15.06 12.89 12.55
C GLY A 62 -15.04 12.24 11.19
N GLY A 63 -16.10 12.43 10.40
CA GLY A 63 -16.25 11.77 9.11
C GLY A 63 -16.53 10.28 9.20
N GLU A 64 -16.40 9.56 8.09
CA GLU A 64 -16.68 8.12 8.04
C GLU A 64 -15.81 7.39 7.02
N ILE A 65 -15.60 6.10 7.28
CA ILE A 65 -15.02 5.15 6.32
C ILE A 65 -16.14 4.34 5.70
N ARG A 66 -16.06 4.12 4.39
CA ARG A 66 -17.01 3.26 3.66
C ARG A 66 -16.29 2.11 2.98
N LEU A 67 -16.87 0.94 3.05
CA LEU A 67 -16.46 -0.25 2.31
C LEU A 67 -17.56 -0.58 1.29
N ASP A 68 -17.22 -0.67 0.01
CA ASP A 68 -18.18 -0.86 -1.09
C ASP A 68 -19.38 0.14 -1.00
N GLY A 69 -19.08 1.40 -0.69
CA GLY A 69 -20.07 2.47 -0.54
C GLY A 69 -20.86 2.46 0.77
N THR A 70 -20.73 1.41 1.60
CA THR A 70 -21.49 1.28 2.87
C THR A 70 -20.65 1.79 4.04
N PRO A 71 -21.19 2.66 4.92
CA PRO A 71 -20.47 3.13 6.11
C PRO A 71 -20.04 1.98 7.02
N VAL A 72 -18.80 2.00 7.47
CA VAL A 72 -18.21 0.99 8.36
C VAL A 72 -18.79 1.16 9.77
N SER A 73 -19.33 0.06 10.31
CA SER A 73 -19.74 0.00 11.72
C SER A 73 -18.53 -0.32 12.61
N TYR A 74 -18.34 0.46 13.66
CA TYR A 74 -17.28 0.24 14.67
C TYR A 74 -17.71 -0.73 15.78
N SER A 75 -18.81 -1.48 15.59
CA SER A 75 -19.15 -2.65 16.41
C SER A 75 -18.12 -3.76 16.20
N ARG A 76 -18.00 -4.68 17.16
CA ARG A 76 -17.13 -5.87 17.04
C ARG A 76 -17.34 -6.63 15.72
N ARG A 77 -18.62 -6.82 15.31
CA ARG A 77 -18.97 -7.51 14.06
C ARG A 77 -18.59 -6.68 12.81
N GLY A 78 -18.83 -5.36 12.83
CA GLY A 78 -18.50 -4.48 11.72
C GLY A 78 -16.99 -4.39 11.48
N LEU A 79 -16.19 -4.25 12.56
CA LEU A 79 -14.73 -4.25 12.47
C LEU A 79 -14.17 -5.60 12.03
N ALA A 80 -14.76 -6.73 12.45
CA ALA A 80 -14.36 -8.04 11.96
C ALA A 80 -14.60 -8.16 10.44
N ALA A 81 -15.76 -7.70 9.94
CA ALA A 81 -16.05 -7.68 8.51
C ALA A 81 -15.07 -6.78 7.73
N LEU A 82 -14.80 -5.58 8.22
CA LEU A 82 -13.82 -4.69 7.59
C LEU A 82 -12.43 -5.34 7.53
N ARG A 83 -11.92 -5.84 8.66
CA ARG A 83 -10.58 -6.44 8.76
C ARG A 83 -10.42 -7.73 7.97
N THR A 84 -11.49 -8.42 7.60
CA THR A 84 -11.41 -9.53 6.65
C THR A 84 -11.17 -9.06 5.22
N ARG A 85 -11.71 -7.87 4.85
CA ARG A 85 -11.65 -7.32 3.50
C ARG A 85 -10.48 -6.35 3.29
N VAL A 86 -10.02 -5.68 4.36
CA VAL A 86 -8.96 -4.68 4.34
C VAL A 86 -7.87 -5.11 5.30
N GLN A 87 -6.70 -5.45 4.77
CA GLN A 87 -5.55 -5.88 5.55
C GLN A 87 -4.48 -4.80 5.56
N LEU A 88 -3.93 -4.51 6.73
CA LEU A 88 -2.80 -3.59 6.93
C LEU A 88 -1.56 -4.38 7.31
N VAL A 89 -0.49 -4.18 6.55
CA VAL A 89 0.86 -4.64 6.89
C VAL A 89 1.67 -3.44 7.37
N LEU A 90 2.21 -3.53 8.57
CA LEU A 90 2.99 -2.48 9.20
C LEU A 90 4.41 -2.38 8.62
N GLN A 91 5.05 -1.25 8.85
CA GLN A 91 6.42 -0.99 8.40
C GLN A 91 7.40 -2.01 8.99
N ASP A 92 7.34 -2.26 10.29
CA ASP A 92 8.18 -3.26 10.97
C ASP A 92 7.43 -4.60 11.05
N PRO A 93 7.96 -5.67 10.42
CA PRO A 93 7.34 -6.98 10.49
C PRO A 93 7.37 -7.58 11.89
N ASP A 94 8.26 -7.16 12.78
CA ASP A 94 8.36 -7.67 14.16
C ASP A 94 7.15 -7.20 15.01
N ASP A 95 6.44 -6.16 14.59
CA ASP A 95 5.18 -5.74 15.20
C ASP A 95 3.99 -6.66 14.82
N GLN A 96 4.17 -7.57 13.85
CA GLN A 96 3.10 -8.43 13.33
C GLN A 96 3.36 -9.92 13.45
N LEU A 97 4.62 -10.37 13.34
CA LEU A 97 4.98 -11.78 13.43
C LEU A 97 5.13 -12.19 14.89
N PHE A 98 4.38 -13.21 15.32
CA PHE A 98 4.35 -13.64 16.71
C PHE A 98 4.35 -15.16 16.91
N SER A 99 4.17 -15.93 15.83
CA SER A 99 4.11 -17.39 15.90
C SER A 99 5.48 -18.06 15.87
N ALA A 100 5.56 -19.34 16.23
CA ALA A 100 6.80 -20.08 16.29
C ALA A 100 7.46 -20.25 14.92
N ASP A 101 6.68 -20.50 13.88
CA ASP A 101 7.12 -20.64 12.49
C ASP A 101 6.22 -19.86 11.51
N VAL A 102 6.68 -19.75 10.28
CA VAL A 102 6.03 -18.96 9.22
C VAL A 102 4.64 -19.52 8.88
N ALA A 103 4.50 -20.84 8.73
CA ALA A 103 3.21 -21.43 8.36
C ALA A 103 2.15 -21.24 9.44
N GLN A 104 2.54 -21.33 10.72
CA GLN A 104 1.64 -21.03 11.84
C GLN A 104 1.22 -19.57 11.83
N ASP A 105 2.16 -18.65 11.60
CA ASP A 105 1.84 -17.20 11.54
C ASP A 105 0.86 -16.89 10.42
N VAL A 106 1.14 -17.35 9.21
CA VAL A 106 0.28 -17.15 8.02
C VAL A 106 -1.10 -17.81 8.20
N SER A 107 -1.19 -18.92 8.96
CA SER A 107 -2.46 -19.63 9.22
C SER A 107 -3.36 -18.93 10.24
N PHE A 108 -2.82 -18.04 11.05
CA PHE A 108 -3.54 -17.41 12.18
C PHE A 108 -4.83 -16.69 11.73
N GLY A 109 -4.75 -15.88 10.69
CA GLY A 109 -5.93 -15.18 10.14
C GLY A 109 -7.03 -16.13 9.67
N PRO A 110 -6.75 -17.06 8.76
CA PRO A 110 -7.69 -18.07 8.29
C PRO A 110 -8.31 -18.95 9.41
N LEU A 111 -7.51 -19.32 10.41
CA LEU A 111 -8.01 -20.07 11.58
C LEU A 111 -8.99 -19.24 12.40
N ASN A 112 -8.71 -17.96 12.64
CA ASN A 112 -9.61 -17.06 13.36
C ASN A 112 -10.92 -16.79 12.62
N LEU A 113 -10.94 -16.96 11.31
CA LEU A 113 -12.19 -16.93 10.52
C LEU A 113 -13.01 -18.22 10.66
N GLY A 114 -12.51 -19.25 11.37
CA GLY A 114 -13.19 -20.54 11.51
C GLY A 114 -13.24 -21.35 10.23
N LEU A 115 -12.30 -21.15 9.31
CA LEU A 115 -12.28 -21.88 8.04
C LEU A 115 -11.94 -23.35 8.24
N PRO A 116 -12.47 -24.26 7.40
CA PRO A 116 -12.10 -25.66 7.44
C PRO A 116 -10.59 -25.86 7.22
N ALA A 117 -10.00 -26.84 7.91
CA ALA A 117 -8.55 -27.09 7.87
C ALA A 117 -7.98 -27.24 6.44
N ALA A 118 -8.75 -27.82 5.51
CA ALA A 118 -8.33 -27.93 4.10
C ALA A 118 -8.20 -26.57 3.43
N GLU A 119 -9.15 -25.65 3.69
CA GLU A 119 -9.15 -24.28 3.17
C GLU A 119 -7.99 -23.47 3.80
N VAL A 120 -7.76 -23.60 5.11
CA VAL A 120 -6.62 -22.96 5.79
C VAL A 120 -5.32 -23.37 5.11
N ARG A 121 -5.08 -24.68 4.95
CA ARG A 121 -3.87 -25.18 4.28
C ARG A 121 -3.72 -24.67 2.84
N SER A 122 -4.82 -24.59 2.07
CA SER A 122 -4.78 -24.04 0.73
C SER A 122 -4.37 -22.56 0.75
N ARG A 123 -4.99 -21.74 1.59
CA ARG A 123 -4.70 -20.30 1.68
C ARG A 123 -3.27 -20.03 2.13
N VAL A 124 -2.76 -20.78 3.10
CA VAL A 124 -1.37 -20.68 3.55
C VAL A 124 -0.41 -20.99 2.41
N ARG A 125 -0.60 -22.12 1.71
CA ARG A 125 0.24 -22.49 0.58
C ARG A 125 0.21 -21.43 -0.52
N ASP A 126 -0.98 -20.95 -0.90
CA ASP A 126 -1.16 -19.95 -1.95
C ASP A 126 -0.47 -18.63 -1.57
N ALA A 127 -0.59 -18.20 -0.31
CA ALA A 127 0.03 -16.97 0.21
C ALA A 127 1.56 -17.08 0.26
N LEU A 128 2.10 -18.22 0.73
CA LEU A 128 3.55 -18.45 0.74
C LEU A 128 4.14 -18.50 -0.67
N ALA A 129 3.44 -19.14 -1.61
CA ALA A 129 3.83 -19.19 -3.01
C ALA A 129 3.80 -17.80 -3.66
N ALA A 130 2.76 -17.00 -3.41
CA ALA A 130 2.65 -15.63 -3.91
C ALA A 130 3.81 -14.74 -3.46
N MET A 131 4.31 -14.96 -2.23
CA MET A 131 5.45 -14.22 -1.66
C MET A 131 6.81 -14.87 -1.92
N GLU A 132 6.86 -16.00 -2.64
CA GLU A 132 8.10 -16.73 -2.96
C GLU A 132 8.89 -17.12 -1.70
N ILE A 133 8.19 -17.64 -0.68
CA ILE A 133 8.75 -18.08 0.60
C ILE A 133 8.22 -19.46 1.03
N THR A 134 7.80 -20.29 0.09
CA THR A 134 7.24 -21.61 0.39
C THR A 134 8.25 -22.49 1.15
N GLU A 135 9.53 -22.38 0.82
CA GLU A 135 10.63 -23.14 1.47
C GLU A 135 10.89 -22.69 2.92
N LEU A 136 10.33 -21.56 3.33
CA LEU A 136 10.47 -21.02 4.69
C LEU A 136 9.30 -21.40 5.60
N ALA A 137 8.34 -22.20 5.13
CA ALA A 137 7.09 -22.51 5.85
C ALA A 137 7.34 -22.98 7.29
N ASP A 138 8.27 -23.91 7.49
CA ASP A 138 8.59 -24.50 8.81
C ASP A 138 9.73 -23.76 9.53
N ARG A 139 10.20 -22.63 8.96
CA ARG A 139 11.31 -21.89 9.55
C ARG A 139 10.82 -21.01 10.70
N PRO A 140 11.53 -21.02 11.86
CA PRO A 140 11.22 -20.11 12.96
C PRO A 140 11.27 -18.64 12.52
N THR A 141 10.25 -17.85 12.89
CA THR A 141 10.10 -16.46 12.48
C THR A 141 11.29 -15.58 12.89
N HIS A 142 11.87 -15.83 14.07
CA HIS A 142 13.02 -15.10 14.59
C HIS A 142 14.35 -15.40 13.86
N LEU A 143 14.42 -16.47 13.05
CA LEU A 143 15.59 -16.83 12.23
C LEU A 143 15.51 -16.29 10.79
N LEU A 144 14.47 -15.55 10.45
CA LEU A 144 14.30 -14.95 9.15
C LEU A 144 15.14 -13.68 9.02
N SER A 145 15.64 -13.39 7.79
CA SER A 145 16.14 -12.04 7.48
C SER A 145 15.01 -11.02 7.53
N PHE A 146 15.33 -9.72 7.61
CA PHE A 146 14.32 -8.66 7.62
C PHE A 146 13.38 -8.75 6.40
N GLY A 147 13.92 -8.93 5.18
CA GLY A 147 13.12 -9.07 3.97
C GLY A 147 12.26 -10.33 3.96
N GLN A 148 12.75 -11.45 4.53
CA GLN A 148 11.95 -12.67 4.69
C GLN A 148 10.81 -12.46 5.70
N ARG A 149 11.06 -11.79 6.85
CA ARG A 149 10.00 -11.42 7.80
C ARG A 149 8.95 -10.53 7.14
N LYS A 150 9.37 -9.54 6.36
CA LYS A 150 8.43 -8.66 5.64
C LYS A 150 7.55 -9.43 4.67
N ARG A 151 8.13 -10.37 3.89
CA ARG A 151 7.35 -11.24 3.00
C ARG A 151 6.40 -12.17 3.77
N ALA A 152 6.82 -12.69 4.91
CA ALA A 152 5.97 -13.51 5.78
C ALA A 152 4.78 -12.70 6.33
N ALA A 153 4.99 -11.46 6.80
CA ALA A 153 3.92 -10.59 7.27
C ALA A 153 2.90 -10.28 6.14
N ILE A 154 3.38 -10.02 4.92
CA ILE A 154 2.50 -9.83 3.75
C ILE A 154 1.74 -11.12 3.43
N ALA A 155 2.39 -12.30 3.48
CA ALA A 155 1.74 -13.59 3.27
C ALA A 155 0.60 -13.83 4.28
N GLY A 156 0.79 -13.46 5.56
CA GLY A 156 -0.24 -13.53 6.59
C GLY A 156 -1.48 -12.70 6.23
N ALA A 157 -1.27 -11.48 5.71
CA ALA A 157 -2.35 -10.63 5.22
C ALA A 157 -3.05 -11.23 3.98
N LEU A 158 -2.29 -11.77 3.02
CA LEU A 158 -2.80 -12.37 1.78
C LEU A 158 -3.62 -13.65 2.03
N ALA A 159 -3.29 -14.43 3.06
CA ALA A 159 -4.02 -15.64 3.42
C ALA A 159 -5.50 -15.36 3.76
N LEU A 160 -5.84 -14.13 4.11
CA LEU A 160 -7.21 -13.67 4.30
C LEU A 160 -7.95 -13.37 2.99
N ARG A 161 -7.24 -13.34 1.85
CA ARG A 161 -7.75 -12.95 0.51
C ARG A 161 -8.45 -11.59 0.54
N PRO A 162 -7.74 -10.53 0.97
CA PRO A 162 -8.34 -9.21 1.14
C PRO A 162 -8.74 -8.59 -0.20
N ALA A 163 -9.76 -7.74 -0.19
CA ALA A 163 -10.09 -6.87 -1.32
C ALA A 163 -9.10 -5.71 -1.44
N VAL A 164 -8.60 -5.23 -0.29
CA VAL A 164 -7.61 -4.16 -0.21
C VAL A 164 -6.45 -4.58 0.68
N LEU A 165 -5.24 -4.55 0.12
CA LEU A 165 -3.99 -4.73 0.85
C LEU A 165 -3.36 -3.35 1.07
N ILE A 166 -3.20 -2.96 2.31
CA ILE A 166 -2.56 -1.71 2.72
C ILE A 166 -1.16 -2.04 3.25
N LEU A 167 -0.15 -1.34 2.75
CA LEU A 167 1.25 -1.54 3.09
C LEU A 167 1.84 -0.22 3.62
N ASP A 168 2.41 -0.25 4.82
CA ASP A 168 3.10 0.91 5.37
C ASP A 168 4.60 0.77 5.11
N GLU A 169 5.20 1.68 4.33
CA GLU A 169 6.61 1.72 3.91
C GLU A 169 7.14 0.32 3.51
N PRO A 170 6.52 -0.33 2.48
CA PRO A 170 6.80 -1.73 2.17
C PRO A 170 8.24 -2.02 1.73
N THR A 171 8.94 -1.03 1.19
CA THR A 171 10.32 -1.16 0.71
C THR A 171 11.39 -0.77 1.73
N ALA A 172 10.98 -0.17 2.86
CA ALA A 172 11.91 0.23 3.91
C ALA A 172 12.70 -0.99 4.44
N GLY A 173 14.03 -0.83 4.52
CA GLY A 173 14.94 -1.87 5.02
C GLY A 173 15.23 -3.01 4.05
N LEU A 174 14.74 -2.96 2.81
CA LEU A 174 15.09 -3.91 1.76
C LEU A 174 16.29 -3.41 0.95
N ASP A 175 17.10 -4.34 0.47
CA ASP A 175 18.12 -4.06 -0.54
C ASP A 175 17.45 -3.85 -1.93
N PRO A 176 18.17 -3.32 -2.93
CA PRO A 176 17.59 -3.07 -4.25
C PRO A 176 16.95 -4.31 -4.90
N GLY A 177 17.56 -5.50 -4.73
CA GLY A 177 17.00 -6.75 -5.25
C GLY A 177 15.69 -7.13 -4.55
N GLY A 178 15.62 -6.94 -3.23
CA GLY A 178 14.41 -7.14 -2.43
C GLY A 178 13.28 -6.18 -2.81
N VAL A 179 13.61 -4.92 -3.14
CA VAL A 179 12.63 -3.93 -3.64
C VAL A 179 12.03 -4.41 -4.97
N GLU A 180 12.87 -4.79 -5.94
CA GLU A 180 12.41 -5.26 -7.25
C GLU A 180 11.54 -6.53 -7.13
N ALA A 181 11.95 -7.50 -6.31
CA ALA A 181 11.18 -8.72 -6.06
C ALA A 181 9.82 -8.42 -5.42
N LEU A 182 9.77 -7.49 -4.46
CA LEU A 182 8.52 -7.07 -3.83
C LEU A 182 7.60 -6.39 -4.84
N LEU A 183 8.10 -5.42 -5.62
CA LEU A 183 7.30 -4.73 -6.64
C LEU A 183 6.73 -5.70 -7.66
N GLY A 184 7.54 -6.63 -8.18
CA GLY A 184 7.07 -7.67 -9.10
C GLY A 184 5.97 -8.56 -8.48
N THR A 185 6.04 -8.80 -7.17
CA THR A 185 4.97 -9.51 -6.45
C THR A 185 3.70 -8.67 -6.34
N LEU A 186 3.82 -7.37 -5.99
CA LEU A 186 2.67 -6.47 -5.93
C LEU A 186 1.98 -6.32 -7.29
N ASP A 187 2.76 -6.26 -8.38
CA ASP A 187 2.22 -6.22 -9.75
C ASP A 187 1.40 -7.48 -10.07
N ARG A 188 1.91 -8.66 -9.71
CA ARG A 188 1.18 -9.93 -9.89
C ARG A 188 -0.12 -9.97 -9.08
N LEU A 189 -0.08 -9.50 -7.83
CA LEU A 189 -1.26 -9.42 -6.97
C LEU A 189 -2.31 -8.46 -7.53
N GLN A 190 -1.88 -7.30 -8.03
CA GLN A 190 -2.76 -6.33 -8.66
C GLN A 190 -3.37 -6.88 -9.96
N ALA A 191 -2.58 -7.52 -10.81
CA ALA A 191 -3.06 -8.20 -12.02
C ALA A 191 -4.07 -9.32 -11.69
N GLY A 192 -3.96 -9.95 -10.51
CA GLY A 192 -4.92 -10.88 -9.94
C GLY A 192 -6.17 -10.22 -9.33
N GLY A 193 -6.30 -8.89 -9.40
CA GLY A 193 -7.48 -8.14 -8.94
C GLY A 193 -7.38 -7.59 -7.53
N THR A 194 -6.26 -7.77 -6.82
CA THR A 194 -6.07 -7.17 -5.49
C THR A 194 -5.87 -5.66 -5.61
N THR A 195 -6.62 -4.89 -4.85
CA THR A 195 -6.41 -3.44 -4.72
C THR A 195 -5.29 -3.18 -3.73
N ILE A 196 -4.32 -2.33 -4.07
CA ILE A 196 -3.16 -2.10 -3.22
C ILE A 196 -3.04 -0.62 -2.85
N VAL A 197 -2.81 -0.35 -1.58
CA VAL A 197 -2.45 0.99 -1.07
C VAL A 197 -1.07 0.87 -0.42
N ALA A 198 -0.10 1.64 -0.89
CA ALA A 198 1.23 1.69 -0.27
C ALA A 198 1.56 3.10 0.20
N ALA A 199 1.81 3.26 1.50
CA ALA A 199 2.39 4.50 2.00
C ALA A 199 3.90 4.49 1.80
N THR A 200 4.44 5.59 1.28
CA THR A 200 5.87 5.77 1.10
C THR A 200 6.25 7.25 1.08
N HIS A 201 7.51 7.56 1.28
CA HIS A 201 8.10 8.86 1.03
C HIS A 201 8.94 8.88 -0.26
N ASP A 202 9.08 7.72 -0.92
CA ASP A 202 9.83 7.56 -2.16
C ASP A 202 8.93 7.87 -3.37
N VAL A 203 9.13 9.07 -3.94
CA VAL A 203 8.34 9.54 -5.08
C VAL A 203 8.69 8.78 -6.36
N ASP A 204 9.95 8.35 -6.54
CA ASP A 204 10.37 7.58 -7.71
C ASP A 204 9.68 6.21 -7.73
N LEU A 205 9.64 5.54 -6.58
CA LEU A 205 8.90 4.29 -6.43
C LEU A 205 7.40 4.47 -6.76
N ALA A 206 6.79 5.49 -6.17
CA ALA A 206 5.37 5.78 -6.38
C ALA A 206 5.06 6.12 -7.85
N TYR A 207 5.89 6.95 -8.49
CA TYR A 207 5.76 7.33 -9.89
C TYR A 207 5.88 6.12 -10.83
N ARG A 208 6.80 5.21 -10.53
CA ARG A 208 7.02 3.98 -11.28
C ARG A 208 5.84 3.02 -11.19
N TRP A 209 5.27 2.85 -10.00
CA TRP A 209 4.42 1.71 -9.67
C TRP A 209 2.93 2.07 -9.62
N ALA A 210 2.56 3.23 -9.03
CA ALA A 210 1.17 3.55 -8.76
C ALA A 210 0.43 4.13 -9.98
N GLN A 211 -0.87 3.83 -10.06
CA GLN A 211 -1.78 4.47 -11.01
C GLN A 211 -2.42 5.72 -10.42
N ASP A 212 -2.72 5.70 -9.13
CA ASP A 212 -3.28 6.82 -8.38
C ASP A 212 -2.31 7.23 -7.28
N ALA A 213 -2.31 8.48 -6.92
CA ALA A 213 -1.53 9.01 -5.81
C ALA A 213 -2.38 9.87 -4.88
N ALA A 214 -1.98 9.91 -3.61
CA ALA A 214 -2.49 10.79 -2.59
C ALA A 214 -1.30 11.41 -1.86
N VAL A 215 -1.20 12.73 -1.84
CA VAL A 215 -0.10 13.46 -1.18
C VAL A 215 -0.66 14.14 0.06
N LEU A 216 -0.18 13.71 1.23
CA LEU A 216 -0.54 14.24 2.53
C LEU A 216 0.47 15.32 2.96
N ALA A 217 0.03 16.56 3.07
CA ALA A 217 0.85 17.69 3.46
C ALA A 217 0.04 18.75 4.20
N GLY A 218 0.62 19.35 5.25
CA GLY A 218 -0.01 20.44 5.99
C GLY A 218 -1.41 20.11 6.56
N GLY A 219 -1.66 18.84 6.90
CA GLY A 219 -2.98 18.39 7.39
C GLY A 219 -4.03 18.21 6.30
N GLY A 220 -3.71 18.49 5.01
CA GLY A 220 -4.56 18.29 3.85
C GLY A 220 -4.12 17.14 2.97
N LEU A 221 -5.02 16.62 2.11
CA LEU A 221 -4.76 15.53 1.17
C LEU A 221 -5.10 15.96 -0.26
N ARG A 222 -4.16 15.80 -1.19
CA ARG A 222 -4.39 15.98 -2.62
C ARG A 222 -4.36 14.62 -3.28
N THR A 223 -5.35 14.31 -4.09
CA THR A 223 -5.50 13.00 -4.75
C THR A 223 -5.64 13.17 -6.27
N GLY A 224 -5.14 12.21 -7.02
CA GLY A 224 -5.24 12.22 -8.49
C GLY A 224 -4.45 11.09 -9.15
N PRO A 225 -4.40 11.07 -10.51
CA PRO A 225 -3.50 10.18 -11.22
C PRO A 225 -2.05 10.41 -10.80
N ALA A 226 -1.31 9.32 -10.56
CA ALA A 226 0.07 9.42 -10.07
C ALA A 226 0.97 10.21 -11.04
N GLY A 227 0.79 10.03 -12.36
CA GLY A 227 1.55 10.77 -13.37
C GLY A 227 1.38 12.28 -13.27
N ASP A 228 0.19 12.76 -12.94
CA ASP A 228 -0.10 14.19 -12.83
C ASP A 228 0.37 14.75 -11.49
N LEU A 229 0.02 14.05 -10.40
CA LEU A 229 0.25 14.54 -9.04
C LEU A 229 1.74 14.55 -8.66
N LEU A 230 2.48 13.52 -9.11
CA LEU A 230 3.90 13.36 -8.79
C LEU A 230 4.85 14.12 -9.72
N THR A 231 4.29 14.91 -10.64
CA THR A 231 4.99 15.89 -11.47
C THR A 231 4.71 17.34 -11.03
N ASP A 232 3.79 17.56 -10.10
CA ASP A 232 3.49 18.89 -9.54
C ASP A 232 4.59 19.28 -8.54
N GLU A 233 5.61 19.99 -9.04
CA GLU A 233 6.76 20.44 -8.24
C GLU A 233 6.36 21.30 -7.03
N ALA A 234 5.32 22.15 -7.18
CA ALA A 234 4.85 23.02 -6.12
C ALA A 234 4.20 22.20 -4.98
N LEU A 235 3.39 21.18 -5.34
CA LEU A 235 2.81 20.25 -4.38
C LEU A 235 3.88 19.44 -3.65
N LEU A 236 4.84 18.87 -4.42
CA LEU A 236 5.90 18.05 -3.84
C LEU A 236 6.82 18.88 -2.92
N ALA A 237 7.18 20.11 -3.31
CA ALA A 237 7.94 21.01 -2.47
C ALA A 237 7.19 21.37 -1.17
N ALA A 238 5.87 21.66 -1.24
CA ALA A 238 5.03 21.89 -0.08
C ALA A 238 4.95 20.66 0.84
N ALA A 239 4.96 19.46 0.26
CA ALA A 239 5.03 18.19 0.96
C ALA A 239 6.44 17.80 1.42
N ARG A 240 7.47 18.62 1.17
CA ARG A 240 8.88 18.31 1.45
C ARG A 240 9.36 17.01 0.80
N LEU A 241 8.83 16.72 -0.38
CA LEU A 241 9.20 15.58 -1.20
C LEU A 241 10.06 16.02 -2.38
N ARG A 242 10.91 15.14 -2.88
CA ARG A 242 11.68 15.40 -4.10
C ARG A 242 10.85 14.97 -5.31
N PRO A 243 10.91 15.73 -6.44
CA PRO A 243 10.30 15.29 -7.69
C PRO A 243 10.88 13.97 -8.17
N ALA A 244 10.07 13.16 -8.88
CA ALA A 244 10.55 11.97 -9.55
C ALA A 244 11.58 12.33 -10.64
N TRP A 245 12.59 11.47 -10.84
CA TRP A 245 13.63 11.70 -11.87
C TRP A 245 13.07 11.60 -13.29
N GLY A 246 12.07 10.76 -13.53
CA GLY A 246 11.53 10.47 -14.86
C GLY A 246 11.06 11.69 -15.63
N PRO A 247 10.20 12.56 -15.08
CA PRO A 247 9.76 13.79 -15.73
C PRO A 247 10.91 14.75 -16.10
N ALA A 248 11.89 14.91 -15.21
CA ALA A 248 13.04 15.75 -15.47
C ALA A 248 13.88 15.24 -16.65
N VAL A 249 14.13 13.92 -16.66
CA VAL A 249 14.86 13.27 -17.77
C VAL A 249 14.03 13.31 -19.06
N GLY A 250 12.73 13.04 -19.00
CA GLY A 250 11.83 13.13 -20.14
C GLY A 250 11.82 14.52 -20.78
N GLY A 251 11.82 15.58 -19.97
CA GLY A 251 11.95 16.96 -20.43
C GLY A 251 13.27 17.22 -21.16
N LEU A 252 14.39 16.75 -20.61
CA LEU A 252 15.70 16.85 -21.27
C LEU A 252 15.74 16.09 -22.61
N LEU A 253 15.22 14.88 -22.64
CA LEU A 253 15.18 14.07 -23.88
C LEU A 253 14.32 14.71 -24.98
N ARG A 254 13.20 15.34 -24.62
CA ARG A 254 12.37 16.11 -25.58
C ARG A 254 13.10 17.35 -26.08
N ALA A 255 13.76 18.09 -25.20
CA ALA A 255 14.53 19.27 -25.58
C ALA A 255 15.65 18.96 -26.61
N HIS A 256 16.19 17.74 -26.57
CA HIS A 256 17.19 17.26 -27.52
C HIS A 256 16.62 16.45 -28.70
N GLY A 257 15.30 16.39 -28.85
CA GLY A 257 14.65 15.68 -29.96
C GLY A 257 14.75 14.15 -29.90
N ILE A 258 15.17 13.58 -28.77
CA ILE A 258 15.29 12.12 -28.58
C ILE A 258 13.93 11.51 -28.24
N LEU A 259 13.14 12.16 -27.41
CA LEU A 259 11.80 11.73 -27.03
C LEU A 259 10.76 12.54 -27.81
N PRO A 260 9.90 11.91 -28.65
CA PRO A 260 8.88 12.62 -29.39
C PRO A 260 7.88 13.36 -28.47
N PRO A 261 7.31 14.49 -28.92
CA PRO A 261 6.21 15.14 -28.20
C PRO A 261 5.04 14.19 -27.98
N GLY A 262 4.46 14.21 -26.77
CA GLY A 262 3.34 13.35 -26.39
C GLY A 262 3.73 11.92 -25.94
N THR A 263 4.99 11.54 -26.04
CA THR A 263 5.48 10.29 -25.46
C THR A 263 5.53 10.43 -23.93
N PRO A 264 5.03 9.46 -23.14
CA PRO A 264 5.12 9.48 -21.69
C PRO A 264 6.56 9.58 -21.19
N ASP A 265 6.74 10.23 -20.05
CA ASP A 265 8.03 10.28 -19.40
C ASP A 265 8.48 8.91 -18.92
N PRO A 266 9.80 8.61 -18.91
CA PRO A 266 10.31 7.34 -18.46
C PRO A 266 9.96 7.12 -16.97
N ARG A 267 9.52 5.92 -16.64
CA ARG A 267 9.20 5.50 -15.27
C ARG A 267 10.26 4.57 -14.69
N THR A 268 11.00 3.91 -15.58
CA THR A 268 12.06 2.97 -15.23
C THR A 268 13.29 3.21 -16.09
N PRO A 269 14.49 2.80 -15.64
CA PRO A 269 15.68 2.81 -16.48
C PRO A 269 15.55 1.94 -17.75
N ALA A 270 14.66 0.95 -17.75
CA ALA A 270 14.38 0.12 -18.93
C ALA A 270 13.72 0.93 -20.04
N ASP A 271 12.87 1.90 -19.70
CA ASP A 271 12.19 2.75 -20.68
C ASP A 271 13.20 3.57 -21.49
N LEU A 272 14.34 3.93 -20.90
CA LEU A 272 15.41 4.66 -21.58
C LEU A 272 16.14 3.81 -22.62
N ARG A 273 16.22 2.48 -22.41
CA ARG A 273 16.89 1.56 -23.35
C ARG A 273 16.11 1.33 -24.64
N THR A 274 14.81 1.61 -24.62
CA THR A 274 13.94 1.47 -25.80
C THR A 274 13.93 2.71 -26.69
N LEU A 275 14.66 3.76 -26.30
CA LEU A 275 14.79 5.03 -27.06
C LEU A 275 16.01 5.06 -27.99
N SER A 276 16.77 3.97 -28.06
CA SER A 276 17.96 3.83 -28.91
C SER A 276 17.66 3.21 -30.26
#